data_601f6ad082d58cbbaa287cae94b202e2
#
_entry.id   601f6ad082d58cbbaa287cae94b202e2
#
_cell.length_a   1.000
_cell.length_b   1.000
_cell.length_c   1.000
_cell.angle_alpha   90.00
_cell.angle_beta   90.00
_cell.angle_gamma   90.00
#
_symmetry.space_group_name_H-M   'P 1'
#
loop_
_entity.id
_entity.type
_entity.pdbx_description
1 polymer ?
#
loop_
_entity_poly.entity_id
_entity_poly.type
_entity_poly.pdbx_seq_one_letter_code
_entity_poly.pdbx_strand_id
1 'polypeptide(L)'
;MQVCQTLQNYLYEPHAALLKSGAFKLIATRLNLFKLHRHSHLYTSESLCQDFPGRIFTIEETYEFSGKLLKQLYRHIPKANLTTRNFPLTVAELRKRSNIKEGGDIYLFATTLYSGQRVLIRTHKTH
;
A
#
# COMPACT_ATOMS: atom_id res chain seq x y z
N MET A 1 -13.80 -13.76 -2.13
CA MET A 1 -12.58 -13.02 -2.48
C MET A 1 -11.40 -13.62 -1.73
N GLN A 2 -10.30 -13.83 -2.43
CA GLN A 2 -9.10 -14.42 -1.85
C GLN A 2 -8.24 -13.36 -1.16
N VAL A 3 -7.54 -13.77 -0.10
CA VAL A 3 -6.62 -12.92 0.64
C VAL A 3 -5.22 -13.53 0.52
N CYS A 4 -4.24 -12.69 0.18
CA CYS A 4 -2.86 -13.10 0.01
C CYS A 4 -2.05 -12.75 1.25
N GLN A 5 -1.26 -13.69 1.76
CA GLN A 5 -0.41 -13.45 2.93
C GLN A 5 0.87 -12.69 2.57
N THR A 6 1.29 -12.76 1.32
CA THR A 6 2.51 -12.10 0.85
C THR A 6 2.18 -11.11 -0.26
N LEU A 7 2.94 -10.00 -0.28
CA LEU A 7 2.84 -9.03 -1.36
C LEU A 7 3.42 -9.61 -2.65
N GLN A 8 2.83 -9.22 -3.78
CA GLN A 8 3.30 -9.60 -5.10
C GLN A 8 4.00 -8.41 -5.77
N ASN A 9 3.86 -8.24 -7.08
CA ASN A 9 4.63 -7.23 -7.81
C ASN A 9 3.95 -5.87 -7.88
N TYR A 10 2.63 -5.85 -7.80
CA TYR A 10 1.84 -4.63 -7.97
C TYR A 10 0.89 -4.39 -6.80
N LEU A 11 0.67 -3.13 -6.51
CA LEU A 11 -0.25 -2.69 -5.46
C LEU A 11 -1.35 -1.86 -6.08
N TYR A 12 -2.59 -2.10 -5.69
CA TYR A 12 -3.77 -1.42 -6.26
C TYR A 12 -4.55 -0.72 -5.17
N GLU A 13 -4.85 0.55 -5.40
CA GLU A 13 -5.68 1.35 -4.51
C GLU A 13 -6.95 1.74 -5.24
N PRO A 14 -8.12 1.18 -4.87
CA PRO A 14 -9.38 1.49 -5.56
C PRO A 14 -9.78 2.95 -5.39
N HIS A 15 -10.52 3.49 -6.36
CA HIS A 15 -11.14 4.79 -6.22
C HIS A 15 -12.17 4.77 -5.09
N ALA A 16 -12.32 5.90 -4.38
CA ALA A 16 -13.26 6.00 -3.27
C ALA A 16 -14.71 5.68 -3.69
N ALA A 17 -15.11 6.08 -4.88
CA ALA A 17 -16.44 5.78 -5.40
C ALA A 17 -16.67 4.28 -5.55
N LEU A 18 -15.64 3.53 -5.96
CA LEU A 18 -15.70 2.09 -6.09
C LEU A 18 -15.90 1.41 -4.74
N LEU A 19 -15.19 1.87 -3.71
CA LEU A 19 -15.33 1.35 -2.35
C LEU A 19 -16.75 1.58 -1.81
N LYS A 20 -17.30 2.76 -2.05
CA LYS A 20 -18.65 3.11 -1.59
C LYS A 20 -19.74 2.30 -2.28
N SER A 21 -19.52 1.94 -3.56
CA SER A 21 -20.53 1.17 -4.32
C SER A 21 -20.60 -0.29 -3.90
N GLY A 22 -19.57 -0.80 -3.20
CA GLY A 22 -19.47 -2.21 -2.86
C GLY A 22 -19.11 -3.12 -4.03
N ALA A 23 -18.88 -2.55 -5.21
CA ALA A 23 -18.55 -3.33 -6.41
C ALA A 23 -17.11 -3.84 -6.41
N PHE A 24 -16.29 -3.37 -5.49
CA PHE A 24 -14.86 -3.72 -5.47
C PHE A 24 -14.61 -5.22 -5.33
N LYS A 25 -15.46 -5.96 -4.64
CA LYS A 25 -15.31 -7.41 -4.48
C LYS A 25 -15.43 -8.13 -5.83
N LEU A 26 -16.41 -7.74 -6.61
CA LEU A 26 -16.65 -8.33 -7.93
C LEU A 26 -15.49 -8.03 -8.88
N ILE A 27 -15.00 -6.78 -8.87
CA ILE A 27 -13.90 -6.36 -9.72
C ILE A 27 -12.62 -7.08 -9.33
N ALA A 28 -12.31 -7.18 -8.04
CA ALA A 28 -11.13 -7.88 -7.55
C ALA A 28 -11.14 -9.35 -7.97
N THR A 29 -12.29 -10.01 -7.85
CA THR A 29 -12.45 -11.40 -8.27
C THR A 29 -12.26 -11.55 -9.77
N ARG A 30 -12.87 -10.67 -10.56
CA ARG A 30 -12.79 -10.69 -12.02
C ARG A 30 -11.36 -10.49 -12.53
N LEU A 31 -10.58 -9.61 -11.85
CA LEU A 31 -9.21 -9.30 -12.25
C LEU A 31 -8.16 -10.19 -11.57
N ASN A 32 -8.59 -11.17 -10.78
CA ASN A 32 -7.70 -12.08 -10.07
C ASN A 32 -6.76 -11.37 -9.09
N LEU A 33 -7.28 -10.37 -8.39
CA LEU A 33 -6.51 -9.63 -7.40
C LEU A 33 -6.67 -10.26 -6.01
N PHE A 34 -5.61 -10.16 -5.21
CA PHE A 34 -5.63 -10.63 -3.83
C PHE A 34 -5.67 -9.43 -2.89
N LYS A 35 -6.53 -9.49 -1.88
CA LYS A 35 -6.64 -8.46 -0.88
C LYS A 35 -5.54 -8.63 0.17
N LEU A 36 -4.87 -7.55 0.56
CA LEU A 36 -3.79 -7.60 1.58
C LEU A 36 -4.32 -7.94 2.96
N HIS A 37 -5.49 -7.39 3.31
CA HIS A 37 -6.13 -7.59 4.59
C HIS A 37 -7.58 -7.17 4.46
N ARG A 38 -8.51 -7.81 5.21
CA ARG A 38 -9.94 -7.51 5.09
C ARG A 38 -10.29 -6.04 5.34
N HIS A 39 -9.46 -5.32 6.08
CA HIS A 39 -9.71 -3.92 6.43
C HIS A 39 -8.77 -2.91 5.74
N SER A 40 -7.84 -3.37 4.91
CA SER A 40 -6.85 -2.48 4.29
C SER A 40 -7.35 -1.83 3.01
N HIS A 41 -8.26 -2.47 2.29
CA HIS A 41 -8.76 -2.01 0.98
C HIS A 41 -7.64 -1.75 -0.03
N LEU A 42 -6.59 -2.55 0.05
CA LEU A 42 -5.49 -2.58 -0.90
C LEU A 42 -5.39 -3.98 -1.48
N TYR A 43 -5.00 -4.06 -2.75
CA TYR A 43 -4.93 -5.31 -3.49
C TYR A 43 -3.56 -5.49 -4.11
N THR A 44 -3.18 -6.73 -4.38
CA THR A 44 -1.90 -7.04 -5.01
C THR A 44 -2.10 -8.10 -6.09
N SER A 45 -1.19 -8.13 -7.07
CA SER A 45 -1.14 -9.17 -8.10
C SER A 45 0.28 -9.35 -8.59
N GLU A 46 0.54 -10.52 -9.19
CA GLU A 46 1.82 -10.83 -9.80
C GLU A 46 1.95 -10.15 -11.17
N SER A 47 0.86 -10.14 -11.94
CA SER A 47 0.81 -9.56 -13.29
C SER A 47 0.04 -8.24 -13.27
N LEU A 48 0.48 -7.29 -14.11
CA LEU A 48 -0.15 -5.99 -14.19
C LEU A 48 -1.58 -6.06 -14.72
N CYS A 49 -2.53 -5.49 -13.97
CA CYS A 49 -3.93 -5.35 -14.36
C CYS A 49 -4.20 -3.88 -14.70
N GLN A 50 -3.99 -3.50 -15.97
CA GLN A 50 -4.11 -2.10 -16.40
C GLN A 50 -5.53 -1.55 -16.29
N ASP A 51 -6.53 -2.41 -16.34
CA ASP A 51 -7.94 -2.01 -16.31
C ASP A 51 -8.48 -1.78 -14.90
N PHE A 52 -7.64 -1.87 -13.90
CA PHE A 52 -8.08 -1.67 -12.52
C PHE A 52 -8.58 -0.23 -12.31
N PRO A 53 -9.81 -0.04 -11.77
CA PRO A 53 -10.37 1.29 -11.53
C PRO A 53 -9.80 1.91 -10.25
N GLY A 54 -8.62 2.47 -10.34
CA GLY A 54 -7.91 3.08 -9.23
C GLY A 54 -6.48 3.38 -9.59
N ARG A 55 -5.66 3.64 -8.58
CA ARG A 55 -4.24 3.86 -8.79
C ARG A 55 -3.50 2.52 -8.74
N ILE A 56 -2.50 2.39 -9.62
CA ILE A 56 -1.69 1.18 -9.74
C ILE A 56 -0.24 1.55 -9.45
N PHE A 57 0.41 0.78 -8.59
CA PHE A 57 1.79 1.02 -8.19
C PHE A 57 2.63 -0.23 -8.40
N THR A 58 3.89 -0.02 -8.76
CA THR A 58 4.88 -1.10 -8.82
C THR A 58 5.59 -1.17 -7.47
N ILE A 59 5.58 -2.33 -6.85
CA ILE A 59 6.22 -2.54 -5.54
C ILE A 59 7.71 -2.70 -5.74
N GLU A 60 8.49 -1.84 -5.07
CA GLU A 60 9.95 -1.89 -5.14
C GLU A 60 10.54 -2.66 -3.97
N GLU A 61 10.03 -2.39 -2.77
CA GLU A 61 10.56 -3.00 -1.56
C GLU A 61 9.52 -2.96 -0.44
N THR A 62 9.59 -3.92 0.47
CA THR A 62 8.71 -4.01 1.63
C THR A 62 9.55 -4.07 2.88
N TYR A 63 9.24 -3.22 3.85
CA TYR A 63 9.94 -3.15 5.14
C TYR A 63 8.99 -3.57 6.25
N GLU A 64 9.50 -4.37 7.17
CA GLU A 64 8.77 -4.66 8.40
C GLU A 64 8.78 -3.41 9.29
N PHE A 65 7.59 -3.00 9.78
CA PHE A 65 7.47 -1.80 10.58
C PHE A 65 8.11 -1.97 11.95
N SER A 66 8.96 -0.99 12.33
CA SER A 66 9.51 -0.87 13.67
C SER A 66 9.89 0.59 13.94
N GLY A 67 9.97 0.97 15.20
CA GLY A 67 10.42 2.31 15.57
C GLY A 67 11.85 2.59 15.10
N LYS A 68 12.70 1.58 15.14
CA LYS A 68 14.08 1.69 14.67
C LYS A 68 14.14 1.94 13.16
N LEU A 69 13.32 1.22 12.40
CA LEU A 69 13.23 1.40 10.95
C LEU A 69 12.83 2.84 10.61
N LEU A 70 11.82 3.37 11.28
CA LEU A 70 11.33 4.74 11.01
C LEU A 70 12.43 5.78 11.18
N LYS A 71 13.27 5.63 12.21
CA LYS A 71 14.35 6.59 12.48
C LYS A 71 15.44 6.57 11.41
N GLN A 72 15.59 5.46 10.69
CA GLN A 72 16.64 5.28 9.71
C GLN A 72 16.16 5.41 8.26
N LEU A 73 14.85 5.29 8.05
CA LEU A 73 14.29 5.18 6.70
C LEU A 73 14.55 6.42 5.85
N TYR A 74 14.57 7.62 6.45
CA TYR A 74 14.81 8.87 5.72
C TYR A 74 16.16 8.90 5.00
N ARG A 75 17.12 8.08 5.42
CA ARG A 75 18.43 7.99 4.75
C ARG A 75 18.32 7.38 3.36
N HIS A 76 17.31 6.52 3.16
CA HIS A 76 17.06 5.86 1.88
C HIS A 76 15.89 6.49 1.15
N ILE A 77 14.92 7.02 1.90
CA ILE A 77 13.70 7.62 1.38
C ILE A 77 13.54 8.99 2.07
N PRO A 78 14.27 10.03 1.63
CA PRO A 78 14.17 11.34 2.28
C PRO A 78 12.86 12.05 1.99
N LYS A 79 12.15 11.64 0.93
CA LYS A 79 10.93 12.28 0.47
C LYS A 79 10.00 11.23 -0.10
N ALA A 80 8.72 11.24 0.28
CA ALA A 80 7.74 10.30 -0.22
C ALA A 80 6.31 10.79 0.03
N ASN A 81 5.40 10.29 -0.80
CA ASN A 81 3.97 10.47 -0.56
C ASN A 81 3.51 9.33 0.34
N LEU A 82 3.11 9.66 1.57
CA LEU A 82 2.71 8.67 2.57
C LEU A 82 1.21 8.42 2.53
N THR A 83 0.83 7.16 2.62
CA THR A 83 -0.56 6.72 2.73
C THR A 83 -0.65 5.64 3.80
N THR A 84 -1.66 5.71 4.66
CA THR A 84 -1.92 4.68 5.67
C THR A 84 -3.25 3.99 5.37
N ARG A 85 -3.28 2.67 5.55
CA ARG A 85 -4.48 1.84 5.43
C ARG A 85 -4.41 0.76 6.50
N ASN A 86 -5.34 0.79 7.47
CA ASN A 86 -5.35 -0.19 8.56
C ASN A 86 -4.00 -0.22 9.29
N PHE A 87 -3.56 0.94 9.76
CA PHE A 87 -2.24 1.12 10.38
C PHE A 87 -2.40 1.92 11.67
N PRO A 88 -1.61 1.62 12.72
CA PRO A 88 -1.79 2.27 14.04
C PRO A 88 -1.37 3.73 14.10
N LEU A 89 -0.59 4.21 13.12
CA LEU A 89 -0.15 5.61 13.07
C LEU A 89 -0.83 6.33 11.92
N THR A 90 -1.04 7.63 12.10
CA THR A 90 -1.52 8.51 11.02
C THR A 90 -0.35 8.91 10.12
N VAL A 91 -0.67 9.47 8.95
CA VAL A 91 0.35 10.04 8.05
C VAL A 91 1.18 11.10 8.77
N ALA A 92 0.51 11.99 9.53
CA ALA A 92 1.21 13.04 10.27
C ALA A 92 2.18 12.47 11.30
N GLU A 93 1.77 11.42 12.02
CA GLU A 93 2.64 10.75 12.99
C GLU A 93 3.84 10.08 12.33
N LEU A 94 3.62 9.43 11.19
CA LEU A 94 4.70 8.80 10.42
C LEU A 94 5.72 9.84 9.95
N ARG A 95 5.26 10.98 9.43
CA ARG A 95 6.16 12.05 9.00
C ARG A 95 6.98 12.60 10.15
N LYS A 96 6.34 12.83 11.29
CA LYS A 96 7.02 13.36 12.47
C LYS A 96 8.11 12.41 12.97
N ARG A 97 7.82 11.11 13.01
CA ARG A 97 8.75 10.10 13.53
C ARG A 97 9.88 9.76 12.56
N SER A 98 9.59 9.78 11.25
CA SER A 98 10.56 9.37 10.22
C SER A 98 11.37 10.53 9.65
N ASN A 99 10.89 11.77 9.78
CA ASN A 99 11.44 12.95 9.12
C ASN A 99 11.39 12.90 7.59
N ILE A 100 10.59 12.00 7.03
CA ILE A 100 10.39 11.91 5.58
C ILE A 100 9.53 13.10 5.15
N LYS A 101 10.00 13.85 4.16
CA LYS A 101 9.29 15.01 3.62
C LYS A 101 8.26 14.58 2.58
N GLU A 102 7.25 15.44 2.38
CA GLU A 102 6.18 15.15 1.42
C GLU A 102 6.62 15.40 -0.02
N GLY A 103 6.13 14.56 -0.93
CA GLY A 103 6.28 14.73 -2.36
C GLY A 103 7.23 13.75 -3.02
N GLY A 104 7.62 14.05 -4.27
CA GLY A 104 8.51 13.21 -5.05
C GLY A 104 7.79 12.06 -5.72
N ASP A 105 8.59 11.09 -6.22
CA ASP A 105 8.10 9.98 -7.05
C ASP A 105 7.82 8.70 -6.25
N ILE A 106 8.26 8.64 -5.01
CA ILE A 106 8.04 7.47 -4.18
C ILE A 106 6.70 7.57 -3.47
N TYR A 107 5.92 6.50 -3.54
CA TYR A 107 4.67 6.33 -2.79
C TYR A 107 4.89 5.25 -1.75
N LEU A 108 4.84 5.63 -0.49
CA LEU A 108 5.09 4.74 0.65
C LEU A 108 3.77 4.43 1.36
N PHE A 109 3.38 3.17 1.33
CA PHE A 109 2.14 2.71 1.96
C PHE A 109 2.46 2.03 3.28
N ALA A 110 1.79 2.47 4.34
CA ALA A 110 1.87 1.82 5.65
C ALA A 110 0.57 1.06 5.86
N THR A 111 0.66 -0.24 6.04
CA THR A 111 -0.52 -1.08 6.13
C THR A 111 -0.25 -2.33 6.97
N THR A 112 -1.30 -3.11 7.20
CA THR A 112 -1.23 -4.39 7.90
C THR A 112 -1.59 -5.50 6.92
N LEU A 113 -0.76 -6.53 6.83
CA LEU A 113 -1.00 -7.70 6.00
C LEU A 113 -1.95 -8.67 6.69
N TYR A 114 -2.44 -9.64 5.93
CA TYR A 114 -3.37 -10.64 6.46
C TYR A 114 -2.83 -11.37 7.70
N SER A 115 -1.52 -11.61 7.73
CA SER A 115 -0.84 -12.24 8.86
C SER A 115 -0.86 -11.40 10.15
N GLY A 116 -1.25 -10.13 10.05
CA GLY A 116 -1.14 -9.17 11.15
C GLY A 116 0.15 -8.38 11.14
N GLN A 117 1.08 -8.73 10.27
CA GLN A 117 2.36 -8.03 10.15
C GLN A 117 2.14 -6.62 9.61
N ARG A 118 2.71 -5.64 10.30
CA ARG A 118 2.68 -4.24 9.86
C ARG A 118 3.90 -3.96 9.01
N VAL A 119 3.65 -3.35 7.84
CA VAL A 119 4.70 -3.13 6.83
C VAL A 119 4.63 -1.74 6.25
N LEU A 120 5.77 -1.28 5.73
CA LEU A 120 5.88 -0.11 4.87
C LEU A 120 6.26 -0.61 3.49
N ILE A 121 5.48 -0.21 2.48
CA ILE A 121 5.66 -0.69 1.11
C ILE A 121 6.13 0.48 0.25
N ARG A 122 7.38 0.38 -0.23
CA ARG A 122 7.94 1.38 -1.14
C ARG A 122 7.50 1.06 -2.56
N THR A 123 6.86 2.03 -3.20
CA THR A 123 6.34 1.87 -4.55
C THR A 123 6.62 3.10 -5.39
N HIS A 124 6.48 2.94 -6.71
CA HIS A 124 6.34 4.06 -7.62
C HIS A 124 5.08 3.86 -8.45
N LYS A 125 4.50 4.95 -8.91
CA LYS A 125 3.26 4.91 -9.69
C LYS A 125 3.53 4.29 -11.05
N THR A 126 2.75 3.28 -11.41
CA THR A 126 2.92 2.59 -12.69
C THR A 126 2.42 3.45 -13.84
N HIS A 127 1.35 4.18 -13.64
CA HIS A 127 0.83 5.15 -14.61
C HIS A 127 -0.01 6.20 -13.92
#